data_bec9d6a90bf3f00d1c6b5ad35af34ee7
#
_entry.id   bec9d6a90bf3f00d1c6b5ad35af34ee7
#
_cell.length_a   1.000
_cell.length_b   1.000
_cell.length_c   1.000
_cell.angle_alpha   90.00
_cell.angle_beta   90.00
_cell.angle_gamma   90.00
#
_symmetry.space_group_name_H-M   'P 1'
#
loop_
_entity.id
_entity.type
_entity.pdbx_description
1 polymer ?
#
loop_
_entity_poly.entity_id
_entity_poly.type
_entity_poly.pdbx_seq_one_letter_code
_entity_poly.pdbx_strand_id
1 'polypeptide(L)'
;MTKTNMKIKNHIPLEDKIHAINIMAHSYFQENESGETEYAPYLKEVGKVIAAAKYFIEGIAFDENESIYDSAVNDTDVKLMVNKVLSSPKFTELLDDVKDLVEYKKARNLAKLQNEAAAILAYKLALLTDSEAQKAKAETEALTTLNNWINDQGGSNEGQGE
;
A
#
# COMPACT_ATOMS: atom_id res chain seq x y z
N MET A 1 -22.74 1.73 -13.65
CA MET A 1 -22.94 2.67 -12.51
C MET A 1 -24.33 3.28 -12.56
N THR A 2 -25.07 3.28 -11.45
CA THR A 2 -26.42 3.88 -11.32
C THR A 2 -26.36 5.06 -10.33
N LYS A 3 -27.05 6.18 -10.65
CA LYS A 3 -27.07 7.39 -9.83
C LYS A 3 -28.49 7.72 -9.39
N THR A 4 -28.70 7.97 -8.10
CA THR A 4 -30.00 8.34 -7.53
C THR A 4 -29.79 9.35 -6.41
N ASN A 5 -30.19 10.63 -6.62
CA ASN A 5 -30.09 11.69 -5.59
C ASN A 5 -28.74 11.75 -4.86
N MET A 6 -27.65 11.85 -5.64
CA MET A 6 -26.31 11.86 -5.08
C MET A 6 -26.09 12.99 -4.08
N LYS A 7 -25.55 12.68 -2.91
CA LYS A 7 -25.10 13.67 -1.93
C LYS A 7 -23.91 13.17 -1.11
N ILE A 8 -23.14 14.13 -0.60
CA ILE A 8 -22.03 13.81 0.32
C ILE A 8 -22.64 13.48 1.68
N LYS A 9 -22.23 12.35 2.28
CA LYS A 9 -22.67 11.91 3.60
C LYS A 9 -22.29 12.92 4.68
N ASN A 10 -23.24 13.36 5.47
CA ASN A 10 -22.99 14.25 6.61
C ASN A 10 -22.26 13.52 7.75
N HIS A 11 -22.54 12.24 7.94
CA HIS A 11 -21.91 11.37 8.90
C HIS A 11 -21.34 10.14 8.18
N ILE A 12 -20.09 9.82 8.46
CA ILE A 12 -19.42 8.63 7.93
C ILE A 12 -19.35 7.61 9.07
N PRO A 13 -20.02 6.46 8.96
CA PRO A 13 -19.92 5.39 9.93
C PRO A 13 -18.46 4.95 10.14
N LEU A 14 -18.14 4.47 11.34
CA LEU A 14 -16.78 4.01 11.66
C LEU A 14 -16.32 2.89 10.72
N GLU A 15 -17.21 1.99 10.37
CA GLU A 15 -16.93 0.90 9.43
C GLU A 15 -16.54 1.44 8.04
N ASP A 16 -17.28 2.42 7.52
CA ASP A 16 -16.96 3.08 6.24
C ASP A 16 -15.60 3.79 6.28
N LYS A 17 -15.25 4.43 7.43
CA LYS A 17 -13.93 5.04 7.62
C LYS A 17 -12.82 4.00 7.58
N ILE A 18 -12.98 2.89 8.29
CA ILE A 18 -12.01 1.79 8.31
C ILE A 18 -11.82 1.22 6.90
N HIS A 19 -12.91 1.00 6.17
CA HIS A 19 -12.83 0.52 4.79
C HIS A 19 -12.15 1.53 3.86
N ALA A 20 -12.45 2.82 4.00
CA ALA A 20 -11.81 3.87 3.22
C ALA A 20 -10.29 3.93 3.47
N ILE A 21 -9.86 3.91 4.75
CA ILE A 21 -8.44 3.86 5.14
C ILE A 21 -7.76 2.64 4.53
N ASN A 22 -8.38 1.45 4.64
CA ASN A 22 -7.83 0.22 4.09
C ASN A 22 -7.67 0.27 2.57
N ILE A 23 -8.67 0.77 1.82
CA ILE A 23 -8.57 0.91 0.37
C ILE A 23 -7.45 1.89 0.00
N MET A 24 -7.40 3.05 0.64
CA MET A 24 -6.35 4.04 0.40
C MET A 24 -4.95 3.47 0.71
N ALA A 25 -4.77 2.82 1.84
CA ALA A 25 -3.48 2.22 2.20
C ALA A 25 -3.11 1.03 1.30
N HIS A 26 -4.11 0.23 0.85
CA HIS A 26 -3.86 -0.89 -0.04
C HIS A 26 -3.42 -0.43 -1.43
N SER A 27 -3.92 0.70 -1.92
CA SER A 27 -3.54 1.25 -3.22
C SER A 27 -2.07 1.68 -3.33
N TYR A 28 -1.34 1.79 -2.21
CA TYR A 28 0.12 2.00 -2.24
C TYR A 28 0.92 0.75 -2.57
N PHE A 29 0.25 -0.38 -2.76
CA PHE A 29 0.89 -1.67 -3.01
C PHE A 29 0.21 -2.35 -4.19
N GLN A 30 1.00 -3.05 -4.99
CA GLN A 30 0.51 -3.91 -6.07
C GLN A 30 1.21 -5.26 -6.01
N GLU A 31 0.59 -6.28 -6.55
CA GLU A 31 1.24 -7.56 -6.76
C GLU A 31 1.96 -7.54 -8.12
N ASN A 32 3.22 -7.96 -8.15
CA ASN A 32 3.97 -8.17 -9.38
C ASN A 32 3.62 -9.53 -10.00
N GLU A 33 4.21 -9.82 -11.16
CA GLU A 33 4.00 -11.09 -11.89
C GLU A 33 4.41 -12.33 -11.08
N SER A 34 5.29 -12.17 -10.09
CA SER A 34 5.75 -13.23 -9.19
C SER A 34 4.83 -13.42 -7.97
N GLY A 35 3.75 -12.62 -7.83
CA GLY A 35 2.86 -12.63 -6.68
C GLY A 35 3.44 -11.93 -5.44
N GLU A 36 4.53 -11.18 -5.59
CA GLU A 36 5.12 -10.39 -4.52
C GLU A 36 4.48 -9.00 -4.45
N THR A 37 4.33 -8.50 -3.23
CA THR A 37 3.75 -7.16 -3.01
C THR A 37 4.84 -6.09 -3.12
N GLU A 38 4.68 -5.21 -4.11
CA GLU A 38 5.55 -4.06 -4.36
C GLU A 38 4.91 -2.76 -3.87
N TYR A 39 5.77 -1.83 -3.41
CA TYR A 39 5.33 -0.48 -3.03
C TYR A 39 5.15 0.39 -4.28
N ALA A 40 3.92 0.83 -4.54
CA ALA A 40 3.47 1.57 -5.72
C ALA A 40 2.83 2.93 -5.35
N PRO A 41 3.60 3.92 -4.85
CA PRO A 41 3.06 5.18 -4.34
C PRO A 41 2.34 6.03 -5.41
N TYR A 42 2.57 5.76 -6.68
CA TYR A 42 1.88 6.43 -7.78
C TYR A 42 0.40 6.07 -7.88
N LEU A 43 -0.03 4.96 -7.27
CA LEU A 43 -1.44 4.53 -7.23
C LEU A 43 -2.24 5.19 -6.09
N LYS A 44 -1.61 6.00 -5.25
CA LYS A 44 -2.27 6.64 -4.08
C LYS A 44 -3.53 7.43 -4.45
N GLU A 45 -3.51 8.13 -5.58
CA GLU A 45 -4.66 8.94 -6.02
C GLU A 45 -5.83 8.06 -6.47
N VAL A 46 -5.56 6.89 -7.03
CA VAL A 46 -6.58 5.89 -7.38
C VAL A 46 -7.33 5.45 -6.12
N GLY A 47 -6.60 5.10 -5.07
CA GLY A 47 -7.20 4.71 -3.79
C GLY A 47 -8.05 5.80 -3.15
N LYS A 48 -7.59 7.06 -3.19
CA LYS A 48 -8.36 8.20 -2.68
C LYS A 48 -9.68 8.41 -3.42
N VAL A 49 -9.64 8.36 -4.76
CA VAL A 49 -10.83 8.52 -5.60
C VAL A 49 -11.84 7.40 -5.32
N ILE A 50 -11.40 6.14 -5.26
CA ILE A 50 -12.25 4.99 -4.95
C ILE A 50 -12.87 5.14 -3.56
N ALA A 51 -12.06 5.46 -2.53
CA ALA A 51 -12.54 5.63 -1.16
C ALA A 51 -13.58 6.75 -1.06
N ALA A 52 -13.32 7.91 -1.68
CA ALA A 52 -14.24 9.04 -1.70
C ALA A 52 -15.57 8.67 -2.38
N ALA A 53 -15.52 8.07 -3.57
CA ALA A 53 -16.72 7.71 -4.33
C ALA A 53 -17.57 6.66 -3.60
N LYS A 54 -16.94 5.64 -3.01
CA LYS A 54 -17.64 4.49 -2.42
C LYS A 54 -18.19 4.74 -1.03
N TYR A 55 -17.45 5.48 -0.19
CA TYR A 55 -17.78 5.58 1.23
C TYR A 55 -18.28 6.95 1.67
N PHE A 56 -18.00 8.01 0.91
CA PHE A 56 -18.37 9.38 1.30
C PHE A 56 -19.56 9.94 0.52
N ILE A 57 -19.94 9.30 -0.58
CA ILE A 57 -21.06 9.73 -1.43
C ILE A 57 -22.15 8.66 -1.34
N GLU A 58 -23.38 9.08 -1.08
CA GLU A 58 -24.55 8.22 -1.17
C GLU A 58 -25.32 8.50 -2.47
N GLY A 59 -26.15 7.53 -2.88
CA GLY A 59 -26.91 7.62 -4.12
C GLY A 59 -26.11 7.20 -5.37
N ILE A 60 -25.00 6.53 -5.20
CA ILE A 60 -24.24 5.88 -6.30
C ILE A 60 -24.17 4.39 -6.01
N ALA A 61 -24.49 3.58 -7.01
CA ALA A 61 -24.22 2.13 -7.02
C ALA A 61 -23.31 1.80 -8.18
N PHE A 62 -22.20 1.16 -7.88
CA PHE A 62 -21.25 0.65 -8.87
C PHE A 62 -21.55 -0.80 -9.20
N ASP A 63 -21.49 -1.17 -10.47
CA ASP A 63 -21.68 -2.55 -10.91
C ASP A 63 -20.43 -3.38 -10.57
N GLU A 64 -20.59 -4.67 -10.29
CA GLU A 64 -19.50 -5.54 -9.82
C GLU A 64 -18.32 -5.65 -10.82
N ASN A 65 -18.60 -5.51 -12.11
CA ASN A 65 -17.60 -5.61 -13.19
C ASN A 65 -17.07 -4.25 -13.67
N GLU A 66 -17.44 -3.15 -13.02
CA GLU A 66 -17.08 -1.81 -13.44
C GLU A 66 -15.95 -1.26 -12.56
N SER A 67 -14.95 -0.64 -13.17
CA SER A 67 -13.91 0.09 -12.44
C SER A 67 -14.54 1.31 -11.75
N ILE A 68 -14.56 1.30 -10.42
CA ILE A 68 -15.04 2.44 -9.61
C ILE A 68 -14.24 3.70 -9.94
N TYR A 69 -12.92 3.57 -10.11
CA TYR A 69 -12.06 4.70 -10.44
C TYR A 69 -12.46 5.32 -11.79
N ASP A 70 -12.56 4.49 -12.84
CA ASP A 70 -12.89 4.99 -14.18
C ASP A 70 -14.29 5.61 -14.22
N SER A 71 -15.25 4.99 -13.55
CA SER A 71 -16.60 5.54 -13.42
C SER A 71 -16.60 6.89 -12.69
N ALA A 72 -15.82 7.01 -11.64
CA ALA A 72 -15.74 8.24 -10.84
C ALA A 72 -15.03 9.39 -11.56
N VAL A 73 -14.02 9.12 -12.40
CA VAL A 73 -13.26 10.17 -13.10
C VAL A 73 -13.88 10.56 -14.44
N ASN A 74 -14.63 9.66 -15.09
CA ASN A 74 -15.26 9.89 -16.38
C ASN A 74 -16.66 10.52 -16.27
N ASP A 75 -17.37 10.32 -15.15
CA ASP A 75 -18.66 10.95 -14.91
C ASP A 75 -18.48 12.34 -14.27
N THR A 76 -18.95 13.38 -14.94
CA THR A 76 -18.74 14.78 -14.53
C THR A 76 -19.33 15.08 -13.13
N ASP A 77 -20.53 14.57 -12.83
CA ASP A 77 -21.20 14.84 -11.57
C ASP A 77 -20.51 14.14 -10.42
N VAL A 78 -20.15 12.86 -10.62
CA VAL A 78 -19.42 12.05 -9.62
C VAL A 78 -18.06 12.65 -9.35
N LYS A 79 -17.32 13.01 -10.40
CA LYS A 79 -16.01 13.68 -10.31
C LYS A 79 -16.07 14.96 -9.49
N LEU A 80 -17.10 15.80 -9.73
CA LEU A 80 -17.29 17.03 -8.95
C LEU A 80 -17.50 16.74 -7.47
N MET A 81 -18.31 15.73 -7.15
CA MET A 81 -18.56 15.34 -5.76
C MET A 81 -17.32 14.72 -5.10
N VAL A 82 -16.61 13.84 -5.81
CA VAL A 82 -15.34 13.29 -5.36
C VAL A 82 -14.34 14.40 -5.01
N ASN A 83 -14.16 15.40 -5.89
CA ASN A 83 -13.26 16.50 -5.61
C ASN A 83 -13.65 17.30 -4.36
N LYS A 84 -14.95 17.50 -4.12
CA LYS A 84 -15.43 18.13 -2.88
C LYS A 84 -15.12 17.28 -1.64
N VAL A 85 -15.28 15.96 -1.73
CA VAL A 85 -14.93 15.05 -0.65
C VAL A 85 -13.44 15.10 -0.35
N LEU A 86 -12.58 14.98 -1.39
CA LEU A 86 -11.13 14.99 -1.25
C LEU A 86 -10.60 16.28 -0.60
N SER A 87 -11.29 17.40 -0.81
CA SER A 87 -10.96 18.70 -0.22
C SER A 87 -11.60 18.92 1.16
N SER A 88 -12.38 17.98 1.68
CA SER A 88 -13.08 18.13 2.96
C SER A 88 -12.18 17.82 4.15
N PRO A 89 -12.31 18.52 5.29
CA PRO A 89 -11.57 18.21 6.50
C PRO A 89 -11.76 16.77 6.96
N LYS A 90 -12.99 16.24 6.87
CA LYS A 90 -13.33 14.86 7.26
C LYS A 90 -12.54 13.80 6.48
N PHE A 91 -12.23 14.07 5.22
CA PHE A 91 -11.41 13.16 4.41
C PHE A 91 -9.93 13.35 4.72
N THR A 92 -9.49 14.59 4.88
CA THR A 92 -8.09 14.93 5.18
C THR A 92 -7.65 14.33 6.51
N GLU A 93 -8.50 14.32 7.54
CA GLU A 93 -8.22 13.70 8.83
C GLU A 93 -7.89 12.20 8.75
N LEU A 94 -8.39 11.49 7.73
CA LEU A 94 -8.07 10.06 7.56
C LEU A 94 -6.70 9.82 6.92
N LEU A 95 -6.08 10.84 6.33
CA LEU A 95 -4.81 10.66 5.61
C LEU A 95 -3.64 10.34 6.55
N ASP A 96 -3.68 10.79 7.80
CA ASP A 96 -2.68 10.43 8.80
C ASP A 96 -2.80 8.95 9.18
N ASP A 97 -4.02 8.45 9.42
CA ASP A 97 -4.27 7.03 9.66
C ASP A 97 -3.83 6.16 8.47
N VAL A 98 -4.07 6.64 7.24
CA VAL A 98 -3.61 5.96 6.01
C VAL A 98 -2.09 5.89 5.97
N LYS A 99 -1.40 6.99 6.30
CA LYS A 99 0.06 7.04 6.34
C LYS A 99 0.62 6.04 7.33
N ASP A 100 0.08 6.02 8.56
CA ASP A 100 0.51 5.10 9.60
C ASP A 100 0.30 3.63 9.17
N LEU A 101 -0.84 3.32 8.55
CA LEU A 101 -1.09 1.98 8.04
C LEU A 101 -0.17 1.60 6.86
N VAL A 102 0.17 2.54 5.99
CA VAL A 102 1.14 2.32 4.90
C VAL A 102 2.53 2.02 5.46
N GLU A 103 3.01 2.81 6.43
CA GLU A 103 4.32 2.57 7.06
C GLU A 103 4.34 1.23 7.81
N TYR A 104 3.28 0.88 8.53
CA TYR A 104 3.14 -0.45 9.13
C TYR A 104 3.24 -1.59 8.10
N LYS A 105 2.53 -1.46 6.96
CA LYS A 105 2.57 -2.47 5.88
C LYS A 105 3.96 -2.57 5.26
N LYS A 106 4.65 -1.44 5.02
CA LYS A 106 6.04 -1.44 4.53
C LYS A 106 6.97 -2.20 5.47
N ALA A 107 6.92 -1.87 6.76
CA ALA A 107 7.76 -2.53 7.77
C ALA A 107 7.48 -4.05 7.82
N ARG A 108 6.21 -4.45 7.74
CA ARG A 108 5.82 -5.85 7.73
C ARG A 108 6.31 -6.59 6.48
N ASN A 109 6.21 -5.98 5.30
CA ASN A 109 6.71 -6.57 4.06
C ASN A 109 8.22 -6.72 4.09
N LEU A 110 8.93 -5.70 4.58
CA LEU A 110 10.39 -5.76 4.75
C LEU A 110 10.80 -6.89 5.71
N ALA A 111 10.14 -7.01 6.86
CA ALA A 111 10.41 -8.09 7.82
C ALA A 111 10.15 -9.48 7.21
N LYS A 112 9.11 -9.63 6.38
CA LYS A 112 8.86 -10.89 5.66
C LYS A 112 10.00 -11.23 4.71
N LEU A 113 10.44 -10.28 3.88
CA LEU A 113 11.55 -10.46 2.95
C LEU A 113 12.86 -10.81 3.68
N GLN A 114 13.15 -10.16 4.80
CA GLN A 114 14.32 -10.46 5.63
C GLN A 114 14.28 -11.88 6.17
N ASN A 115 13.12 -12.34 6.66
CA ASN A 115 12.96 -13.70 7.18
C ASN A 115 13.10 -14.75 6.07
N GLU A 116 12.56 -14.51 4.87
CA GLU A 116 12.70 -15.38 3.71
C GLU A 116 14.16 -15.45 3.25
N ALA A 117 14.85 -14.31 3.15
CA ALA A 117 16.27 -14.26 2.81
C ALA A 117 17.13 -15.01 3.84
N ALA A 118 16.86 -14.82 5.13
CA ALA A 118 17.57 -15.53 6.20
C ALA A 118 17.34 -17.05 6.14
N ALA A 119 16.11 -17.49 5.84
CA ALA A 119 15.80 -18.91 5.67
C ALA A 119 16.52 -19.52 4.47
N ILE A 120 16.59 -18.82 3.33
CA ILE A 120 17.33 -19.26 2.14
C ILE A 120 18.83 -19.36 2.44
N LEU A 121 19.39 -18.37 3.15
CA LEU A 121 20.80 -18.39 3.55
C LEU A 121 21.10 -19.54 4.50
N ALA A 122 20.27 -19.76 5.52
CA ALA A 122 20.40 -20.88 6.44
C ALA A 122 20.33 -22.22 5.71
N TYR A 123 19.43 -22.38 4.75
CA TYR A 123 19.35 -23.58 3.91
C TYR A 123 20.61 -23.79 3.06
N LYS A 124 21.09 -22.72 2.38
CA LYS A 124 22.33 -22.78 1.58
C LYS A 124 23.53 -23.10 2.44
N LEU A 125 23.64 -22.51 3.64
CA LEU A 125 24.71 -22.83 4.59
C LEU A 125 24.65 -24.31 5.05
N ALA A 126 23.45 -24.83 5.29
CA ALA A 126 23.28 -26.25 5.67
C ALA A 126 23.68 -27.21 4.54
N LEU A 127 23.62 -26.78 3.28
CA LEU A 127 24.09 -27.60 2.12
C LEU A 127 25.61 -27.53 1.91
N LEU A 128 26.31 -26.57 2.54
CA LEU A 128 27.78 -26.45 2.46
C LEU A 128 28.43 -27.34 3.53
N THR A 129 28.54 -28.65 3.26
CA THR A 129 28.82 -29.67 4.26
C THR A 129 30.28 -29.90 4.61
N ASP A 130 31.30 -29.16 4.22
CA ASP A 130 32.63 -29.67 4.32
C ASP A 130 33.70 -29.01 5.21
N SER A 131 33.45 -27.93 5.89
CA SER A 131 34.28 -27.53 7.04
C SER A 131 33.66 -26.42 7.86
N GLU A 132 33.86 -26.43 9.18
CA GLU A 132 33.38 -25.35 10.08
C GLU A 132 33.95 -23.97 9.70
N ALA A 133 35.16 -23.91 9.16
CA ALA A 133 35.80 -22.71 8.70
C ALA A 133 35.17 -22.13 7.41
N GLN A 134 34.74 -22.97 6.47
CA GLN A 134 33.99 -22.54 5.29
C GLN A 134 32.58 -22.11 5.64
N LYS A 135 31.93 -22.76 6.60
CA LYS A 135 30.62 -22.32 7.14
C LYS A 135 30.69 -20.93 7.75
N ALA A 136 31.66 -20.68 8.63
CA ALA A 136 31.81 -19.36 9.29
C ALA A 136 32.13 -18.25 8.30
N LYS A 137 32.93 -18.50 7.27
CA LYS A 137 33.24 -17.52 6.21
C LYS A 137 32.03 -17.23 5.36
N ALA A 138 31.29 -18.25 4.92
CA ALA A 138 30.07 -18.08 4.11
C ALA A 138 28.97 -17.35 4.90
N GLU A 139 28.84 -17.63 6.20
CA GLU A 139 27.90 -16.95 7.10
C GLU A 139 28.23 -15.45 7.21
N THR A 140 29.50 -15.11 7.40
CA THR A 140 29.95 -13.71 7.49
C THR A 140 29.72 -12.95 6.18
N GLU A 141 30.04 -13.57 5.04
CA GLU A 141 29.81 -12.97 3.71
C GLU A 141 28.32 -12.79 3.41
N ALA A 142 27.49 -13.77 3.78
CA ALA A 142 26.05 -13.73 3.58
C ALA A 142 25.38 -12.64 4.44
N LEU A 143 25.78 -12.52 5.71
CA LEU A 143 25.30 -11.46 6.61
C LEU A 143 25.75 -10.07 6.15
N THR A 144 26.98 -9.95 5.65
CA THR A 144 27.49 -8.70 5.10
C THR A 144 26.70 -8.28 3.85
N THR A 145 26.43 -9.24 2.96
CA THR A 145 25.64 -8.99 1.75
C THR A 145 24.21 -8.58 2.08
N LEU A 146 23.59 -9.25 3.05
CA LEU A 146 22.24 -8.93 3.52
C LEU A 146 22.17 -7.53 4.14
N ASN A 147 23.13 -7.17 5.00
CA ASN A 147 23.19 -5.85 5.61
C ASN A 147 23.42 -4.74 4.57
N ASN A 148 24.28 -4.97 3.58
CA ASN A 148 24.49 -4.01 2.49
C ASN A 148 23.21 -3.83 1.67
N TRP A 149 22.50 -4.90 1.34
CA TRP A 149 21.24 -4.85 0.63
C TRP A 149 20.15 -4.09 1.42
N ILE A 150 20.04 -4.32 2.73
CA ILE A 150 19.12 -3.61 3.63
C ILE A 150 19.44 -2.12 3.66
N ASN A 151 20.72 -1.75 3.76
CA ASN A 151 21.14 -0.36 3.81
C ASN A 151 20.91 0.36 2.48
N ASP A 152 21.10 -0.30 1.35
CA ASP A 152 20.80 0.25 0.02
C ASP A 152 19.30 0.50 -0.18
N GLN A 153 18.44 -0.38 0.34
CA GLN A 153 16.98 -0.19 0.30
C GLN A 153 16.48 0.86 1.30
N GLY A 154 17.16 1.01 2.44
CA GLY A 154 16.84 2.01 3.46
C GLY A 154 17.33 3.42 3.14
N GLY A 155 18.44 3.54 2.40
CA GLY A 155 19.08 4.82 2.08
C GLY A 155 18.42 5.62 0.95
N SER A 156 17.47 5.05 0.23
CA SER A 156 16.81 5.72 -0.91
C SER A 156 15.72 6.72 -0.51
N ASN A 157 15.45 6.92 0.77
CA ASN A 157 14.35 7.77 1.27
C ASN A 157 14.77 9.07 1.98
N GLU A 158 16.08 9.38 2.07
CA GLU A 158 16.55 10.63 2.71
C GLU A 158 17.20 11.58 1.71
N GLY A 159 16.48 12.06 0.72
CA GLY A 159 17.12 13.00 -0.19
C GLY A 159 16.24 13.60 -1.26
N GLN A 160 15.08 14.15 -0.91
CA GLN A 160 14.45 15.23 -1.69
C GLN A 160 13.47 16.00 -0.79
N GLY A 161 14.02 16.90 -0.03
CA GLY A 161 13.30 17.93 0.68
C GLY A 161 14.13 19.21 0.66
N GLU A 162 14.02 19.98 -0.42
CA GLU A 162 14.20 21.43 -0.52
C GLU A 162 13.28 21.94 -1.63
#